data_39fc708a97ddbcf8ebf8910889db20fd
#
_entry.id   39fc708a97ddbcf8ebf8910889db20fd
#
_cell.length_a   1.000
_cell.length_b   1.000
_cell.length_c   1.000
_cell.angle_alpha   90.00
_cell.angle_beta   90.00
_cell.angle_gamma   90.00
#
_symmetry.space_group_name_H-M   'P 1'
#
loop_
_entity.id
_entity.type
_entity.pdbx_description
1 polymer ?
#
loop_
_entity_poly.entity_id
_entity_poly.type
_entity_poly.pdbx_seq_one_letter_code
_entity_poly.pdbx_strand_id
1 'polypeptide(L)'
;MFKIAFLDRDGVINKSNFQNGYIGKKIYFKLIPGAIKSIKYLKTLNYKVVIVSNQSGVARGYFKITDVYKLHKYLQQLLKKNHTKIDKILFCPFHKDGIIKKYKKNSNLRKPNNGMFNIVNKKWKVDKKKSFMI
;
A
#
# COMPACT_ATOMS: atom_id res chain seq x y z
N MET A 1 22.82 -1.20 -3.17
CA MET A 1 21.46 -0.92 -3.62
C MET A 1 20.52 -2.08 -3.28
N PHE A 2 19.25 -1.79 -3.18
CA PHE A 2 18.25 -2.79 -2.79
C PHE A 2 17.29 -3.07 -3.94
N LYS A 3 16.97 -4.35 -4.15
CA LYS A 3 15.88 -4.77 -5.02
C LYS A 3 14.56 -4.55 -4.28
N ILE A 4 13.65 -3.81 -4.87
CA ILE A 4 12.37 -3.49 -4.23
C ILE A 4 11.22 -3.92 -5.13
N ALA A 5 10.30 -4.69 -4.56
CA ALA A 5 9.01 -4.97 -5.15
C ALA A 5 8.01 -3.98 -4.58
N PHE A 6 7.61 -3.01 -5.38
CA PHE A 6 6.54 -2.07 -5.04
C PHE A 6 5.21 -2.71 -5.41
N LEU A 7 4.33 -2.83 -4.45
CA LEU A 7 3.03 -3.44 -4.66
C LEU A 7 1.93 -2.42 -4.35
N ASP A 8 0.92 -2.36 -5.20
CA ASP A 8 -0.32 -1.71 -4.84
C ASP A 8 -1.03 -2.59 -3.79
N ARG A 9 -1.92 -2.00 -3.02
CA ARG A 9 -2.70 -2.75 -2.04
C ARG A 9 -3.98 -3.29 -2.66
N ASP A 10 -4.90 -2.37 -3.03
CA ASP A 10 -6.21 -2.74 -3.55
C ASP A 10 -6.08 -3.36 -4.95
N GLY A 11 -6.59 -4.55 -5.12
CA GLY A 11 -6.51 -5.30 -6.38
C GLY A 11 -5.22 -6.13 -6.54
N VAL A 12 -4.27 -6.01 -5.61
CA VAL A 12 -3.00 -6.78 -5.62
C VAL A 12 -2.87 -7.62 -4.34
N ILE A 13 -3.00 -7.00 -3.20
CA ILE A 13 -2.93 -7.66 -1.89
C ILE A 13 -4.32 -8.10 -1.44
N ASN A 14 -5.28 -7.20 -1.52
CA ASN A 14 -6.67 -7.44 -1.14
C ASN A 14 -7.62 -7.20 -2.31
N LYS A 15 -8.74 -7.92 -2.27
CA LYS A 15 -9.82 -7.75 -3.25
C LYS A 15 -10.38 -6.33 -3.17
N SER A 16 -10.72 -5.76 -4.33
CA SER A 16 -11.27 -4.42 -4.45
C SER A 16 -12.46 -4.32 -5.42
N ASN A 17 -13.02 -5.46 -5.81
CA ASN A 17 -14.15 -5.54 -6.76
C ASN A 17 -15.52 -5.39 -6.07
N PHE A 18 -15.54 -4.83 -4.88
CA PHE A 18 -16.75 -4.52 -4.11
C PHE A 18 -16.52 -3.22 -3.31
N GLN A 19 -17.54 -2.70 -2.64
CA GLN A 19 -17.45 -1.40 -1.93
C GLN A 19 -16.95 -0.25 -2.82
N ASN A 20 -17.28 -0.32 -4.11
CA ASN A 20 -16.80 0.64 -5.13
C ASN A 20 -15.27 0.80 -5.15
N GLY A 21 -14.53 -0.22 -4.72
CA GLY A 21 -13.07 -0.19 -4.66
C GLY A 21 -12.48 0.51 -3.44
N TYR A 22 -13.31 1.01 -2.52
CA TYR A 22 -12.85 1.74 -1.33
C TYR A 22 -12.86 0.84 -0.10
N ILE A 23 -11.75 0.16 0.12
CA ILE A 23 -11.59 -0.81 1.21
C ILE A 23 -10.87 -0.14 2.38
N GLY A 24 -11.62 0.33 3.36
CA GLY A 24 -11.08 1.04 4.52
C GLY A 24 -11.31 0.36 5.86
N LYS A 25 -12.16 -0.67 5.91
CA LYS A 25 -12.53 -1.37 7.14
C LYS A 25 -12.07 -2.82 7.11
N LYS A 26 -11.68 -3.33 8.26
CA LYS A 26 -11.23 -4.73 8.42
C LYS A 26 -12.26 -5.75 7.91
N ILE A 27 -13.55 -5.48 8.13
CA ILE A 27 -14.64 -6.37 7.70
C ILE A 27 -14.67 -6.56 6.17
N TYR A 28 -14.18 -5.57 5.41
CA TYR A 28 -14.11 -5.63 3.95
C TYR A 28 -12.75 -6.04 3.42
N PHE A 29 -11.77 -6.25 4.30
CA PHE A 29 -10.41 -6.57 3.90
C PHE A 29 -10.27 -8.08 3.67
N LYS A 30 -10.28 -8.48 2.40
CA LYS A 30 -10.17 -9.87 1.98
C LYS A 30 -8.93 -10.05 1.12
N LEU A 31 -8.00 -10.87 1.58
CA LEU A 31 -6.77 -11.15 0.84
C LEU A 31 -7.08 -11.83 -0.49
N ILE A 32 -6.32 -11.45 -1.51
CA ILE A 32 -6.32 -12.16 -2.80
C ILE A 32 -5.59 -13.49 -2.58
N PRO A 33 -6.16 -14.61 -3.07
CA PRO A 33 -5.49 -15.91 -2.96
C PRO A 33 -4.06 -15.85 -3.53
N GLY A 34 -3.09 -16.33 -2.76
CA GLY A 34 -1.70 -16.34 -3.15
C GLY A 34 -0.92 -15.06 -2.78
N ALA A 35 -1.57 -14.02 -2.25
CA ALA A 35 -0.88 -12.77 -1.88
C ALA A 35 0.22 -13.00 -0.84
N ILE A 36 -0.08 -13.70 0.26
CA ILE A 36 0.90 -14.00 1.31
C ILE A 36 2.04 -14.86 0.74
N LYS A 37 1.70 -15.90 0.00
CA LYS A 37 2.68 -16.79 -0.63
C LYS A 37 3.62 -16.03 -1.56
N SER A 38 3.09 -15.10 -2.34
CA SER A 38 3.89 -14.25 -3.26
C SER A 38 4.83 -13.34 -2.50
N ILE A 39 4.37 -12.73 -1.40
CA ILE A 39 5.22 -11.89 -0.54
C ILE A 39 6.36 -12.73 0.03
N LYS A 40 6.06 -13.90 0.58
CA LYS A 40 7.09 -14.80 1.09
C LYS A 40 8.11 -15.17 0.01
N TYR A 41 7.65 -15.48 -1.18
CA TYR A 41 8.53 -15.83 -2.31
C TYR A 41 9.46 -14.66 -2.68
N LEU A 42 8.93 -13.45 -2.77
CA LEU A 42 9.74 -12.25 -3.03
C LEU A 42 10.83 -12.07 -1.97
N LYS A 43 10.50 -12.32 -0.70
CA LYS A 43 11.48 -12.24 0.38
C LYS A 43 12.60 -13.27 0.21
N THR A 44 12.30 -14.48 -0.25
CA THR A 44 13.33 -15.49 -0.54
C THR A 44 14.27 -15.07 -1.67
N LEU A 45 13.81 -14.21 -2.58
CA LEU A 45 14.61 -13.64 -3.67
C LEU A 45 15.36 -12.37 -3.25
N ASN A 46 15.38 -12.05 -1.96
CA ASN A 46 16.03 -10.87 -1.37
C ASN A 46 15.41 -9.53 -1.81
N TYR A 47 14.13 -9.52 -2.17
CA TYR A 47 13.41 -8.27 -2.35
C TYR A 47 12.98 -7.68 -1.03
N LYS A 48 13.10 -6.36 -0.90
CA LYS A 48 12.26 -5.62 0.04
C LYS A 48 10.88 -5.46 -0.59
N VAL A 49 9.85 -5.69 0.19
CA VAL A 49 8.47 -5.57 -0.27
C VAL A 49 7.87 -4.31 0.33
N VAL A 50 7.42 -3.41 -0.51
CA VAL A 50 6.88 -2.10 -0.13
C VAL A 50 5.51 -1.91 -0.76
N ILE A 51 4.51 -1.58 0.05
CA ILE A 51 3.20 -1.17 -0.45
C ILE A 51 3.24 0.33 -0.71
N VAL A 52 2.76 0.74 -1.89
CA VAL A 52 2.53 2.13 -2.27
C VAL A 52 1.10 2.23 -2.82
N SER A 53 0.23 2.89 -2.09
CA SER A 53 -1.21 2.84 -2.35
C SER A 53 -1.85 4.23 -2.32
N ASN A 54 -2.72 4.51 -3.28
CA ASN A 54 -3.62 5.66 -3.19
C ASN A 54 -4.83 5.26 -2.35
N GLN A 55 -5.08 6.00 -1.28
CA GLN A 55 -6.21 5.78 -0.36
C GLN A 55 -7.11 7.01 -0.29
N SER A 56 -7.61 7.44 -1.44
CA SER A 56 -8.44 8.64 -1.57
C SER A 56 -9.79 8.55 -0.86
N GLY A 57 -10.19 7.37 -0.38
CA GLY A 57 -11.38 7.20 0.45
C GLY A 57 -11.34 8.06 1.72
N VAL A 58 -10.14 8.38 2.21
CA VAL A 58 -9.96 9.31 3.34
C VAL A 58 -10.41 10.71 2.94
N ALA A 59 -9.93 11.22 1.82
CA ALA A 59 -10.32 12.55 1.31
C ALA A 59 -11.80 12.61 0.92
N ARG A 60 -12.37 11.49 0.49
CA ARG A 60 -13.78 11.39 0.06
C ARG A 60 -14.74 11.17 1.24
N GLY A 61 -14.23 10.99 2.46
CA GLY A 61 -15.05 10.80 3.66
C GLY A 61 -15.62 9.39 3.82
N TYR A 62 -15.13 8.41 3.07
CA TYR A 62 -15.63 7.02 3.14
C TYR A 62 -15.08 6.27 4.36
N PHE A 63 -13.90 6.65 4.82
CA PHE A 63 -13.28 6.12 6.04
C PHE A 63 -12.23 7.11 6.55
N LYS A 64 -11.81 6.92 7.80
CA LYS A 64 -10.83 7.81 8.44
C LYS A 64 -9.41 7.32 8.19
N ILE A 65 -8.43 8.22 8.31
CA ILE A 65 -7.02 7.85 8.21
C ILE A 65 -6.63 6.82 9.28
N THR A 66 -7.25 6.90 10.47
CA THR A 66 -7.05 5.91 11.53
C THR A 66 -7.52 4.52 11.13
N ASP A 67 -8.55 4.42 10.31
CA ASP A 67 -9.00 3.14 9.73
C ASP A 67 -7.93 2.53 8.83
N VAL A 68 -7.26 3.36 8.03
CA VAL A 68 -6.17 2.92 7.14
C VAL A 68 -5.02 2.35 7.97
N TYR A 69 -4.59 3.05 9.02
CA TYR A 69 -3.53 2.57 9.90
C TYR A 69 -3.91 1.26 10.60
N LYS A 70 -5.12 1.14 11.09
CA LYS A 70 -5.62 -0.10 11.72
C LYS A 70 -5.61 -1.26 10.75
N LEU A 71 -6.04 -1.00 9.51
CA LEU A 71 -6.08 -2.02 8.47
C LEU A 71 -4.68 -2.51 8.10
N HIS A 72 -3.73 -1.59 7.96
CA HIS A 72 -2.34 -1.94 7.66
C HIS A 72 -1.67 -2.70 8.82
N LYS A 73 -1.98 -2.33 10.05
CA LYS A 73 -1.52 -3.08 11.24
C LYS A 73 -2.07 -4.51 11.23
N TYR A 74 -3.34 -4.66 10.91
CA TYR A 74 -3.98 -5.97 10.77
C TYR A 74 -3.30 -6.82 9.70
N LEU A 75 -3.02 -6.23 8.53
CA LEU A 75 -2.29 -6.91 7.45
C LEU A 75 -0.93 -7.42 7.94
N GLN A 76 -0.16 -6.57 8.62
CA GLN A 76 1.15 -6.98 9.15
C GLN A 76 1.02 -8.10 10.20
N GLN A 77 -0.03 -8.12 10.99
CA GLN A 77 -0.32 -9.19 11.94
C GLN A 77 -0.60 -10.53 11.21
N LEU A 78 -1.38 -10.49 10.13
CA LEU A 78 -1.63 -11.67 9.29
C LEU A 78 -0.33 -12.21 8.68
N LEU A 79 0.51 -11.32 8.18
CA LEU A 79 1.80 -11.68 7.59
C LEU A 79 2.74 -12.28 8.64
N LYS A 80 2.77 -11.71 9.84
CA LYS A 80 3.59 -12.22 10.95
C LYS A 80 3.21 -13.65 11.33
N LYS A 81 1.92 -13.98 11.34
CA LYS A 81 1.44 -15.35 11.56
C LYS A 81 1.94 -16.32 10.49
N ASN A 82 2.26 -15.82 9.31
CA ASN A 82 2.80 -16.58 8.19
C ASN A 82 4.32 -16.43 8.05
N HIS A 83 5.00 -15.94 9.09
CA HIS A 83 6.46 -15.80 9.17
C HIS A 83 7.04 -14.89 8.07
N THR A 84 6.33 -13.83 7.74
CA THR A 84 6.78 -12.82 6.77
C THR A 84 6.33 -11.42 7.18
N LYS A 85 6.69 -10.43 6.39
CA LYS A 85 6.29 -9.04 6.62
C LYS A 85 6.39 -8.24 5.33
N ILE A 86 5.73 -7.08 5.32
CA ILE A 86 5.99 -6.00 4.38
C ILE A 86 7.00 -5.06 5.04
N ASP A 87 8.03 -4.67 4.30
CA ASP A 87 9.13 -3.86 4.85
C ASP A 87 8.72 -2.41 5.08
N LYS A 88 7.81 -1.87 4.26
CA LYS A 88 7.26 -0.54 4.43
C LYS A 88 5.91 -0.41 3.74
N ILE A 89 4.98 0.30 4.37
CA ILE A 89 3.68 0.63 3.78
C ILE A 89 3.56 2.14 3.71
N LEU A 90 3.39 2.65 2.50
CA LEU A 90 3.13 4.07 2.23
C LEU A 90 1.79 4.21 1.53
N PHE A 91 1.07 5.26 1.86
CA PHE A 91 -0.19 5.56 1.18
C PHE A 91 -0.41 7.06 1.07
N CYS A 92 -1.24 7.45 0.09
CA CYS A 92 -1.65 8.83 -0.12
C CYS A 92 -3.13 8.97 0.24
N PRO A 93 -3.47 9.72 1.31
CA PRO A 93 -4.87 9.96 1.68
C PRO A 93 -5.49 11.12 0.93
N PHE A 94 -4.70 11.86 0.15
CA PHE A 94 -5.11 13.13 -0.48
C PHE A 94 -5.76 12.91 -1.84
N HIS A 95 -6.70 13.79 -2.18
CA HIS A 95 -7.28 13.88 -3.50
C HIS A 95 -7.81 15.29 -3.75
N LYS A 96 -7.59 15.82 -4.95
CA LYS A 96 -8.03 17.19 -5.33
C LYS A 96 -9.54 17.38 -5.26
N ASP A 97 -10.31 16.33 -5.51
CA ASP A 97 -11.77 16.32 -5.51
C ASP A 97 -12.36 15.78 -4.21
N GLY A 98 -11.55 15.67 -3.15
CA GLY A 98 -12.02 15.22 -1.84
C GLY A 98 -12.99 16.21 -1.20
N ILE A 99 -13.84 15.70 -0.29
CA ILE A 99 -14.79 16.52 0.47
C ILE A 99 -14.28 16.87 1.87
N ILE A 100 -13.31 16.12 2.38
CA ILE A 100 -12.71 16.40 3.70
C ILE A 100 -11.61 17.44 3.50
N LYS A 101 -11.85 18.63 4.02
CA LYS A 101 -10.98 19.81 3.79
C LYS A 101 -9.50 19.53 4.05
N LYS A 102 -9.19 18.84 5.14
CA LYS A 102 -7.80 18.48 5.55
C LYS A 102 -7.06 17.66 4.47
N TYR A 103 -7.79 16.84 3.73
CA TYR A 103 -7.22 15.91 2.74
C TYR A 103 -7.53 16.31 1.30
N LYS A 104 -8.26 17.39 1.10
CA LYS A 104 -8.57 17.91 -0.24
C LYS A 104 -7.38 18.71 -0.76
N LYS A 105 -6.49 18.04 -1.46
CA LYS A 105 -5.38 18.69 -2.15
C LYS A 105 -4.78 17.80 -3.22
N ASN A 106 -4.07 18.42 -4.15
CA ASN A 106 -3.25 17.73 -5.13
C ASN A 106 -1.89 17.44 -4.48
N SER A 107 -1.55 16.18 -4.30
CA SER A 107 -0.34 15.77 -3.58
C SER A 107 0.63 15.01 -4.49
N ASN A 108 1.92 15.28 -4.32
CA ASN A 108 2.98 14.52 -4.99
C ASN A 108 3.03 13.06 -4.52
N LEU A 109 2.45 12.73 -3.37
CA LEU A 109 2.36 11.36 -2.89
C LEU A 109 1.41 10.50 -3.72
N ARG A 110 0.44 11.13 -4.40
CA ARG A 110 -0.55 10.38 -5.19
C ARG A 110 0.08 9.83 -6.46
N LYS A 111 0.03 8.49 -6.63
CA LYS A 111 0.43 7.85 -7.89
C LYS A 111 -0.46 8.37 -9.04
N PRO A 112 0.06 8.63 -10.23
CA PRO A 112 1.37 8.25 -10.75
C PRO A 112 2.54 9.18 -10.38
N ASN A 113 2.33 10.19 -9.53
CA ASN A 113 3.45 11.01 -9.03
C ASN A 113 4.42 10.14 -8.23
N ASN A 114 5.64 10.59 -8.08
CA ASN A 114 6.74 9.77 -7.56
C ASN A 114 7.08 10.01 -6.09
N GLY A 115 6.25 10.75 -5.35
CA GLY A 115 6.54 11.13 -3.96
C GLY A 115 6.82 9.95 -3.04
N MET A 116 5.98 8.90 -3.12
CA MET A 116 6.18 7.71 -2.30
C MET A 116 7.45 6.94 -2.69
N PHE A 117 7.74 6.83 -3.98
CA PHE A 117 8.97 6.19 -4.48
C PHE A 117 10.21 6.93 -4.02
N ASN A 118 10.18 8.26 -4.00
CA ASN A 118 11.29 9.08 -3.51
C ASN A 118 11.54 8.86 -2.01
N ILE A 119 10.49 8.69 -1.20
CA ILE A 119 10.64 8.36 0.23
C ILE A 119 11.37 7.03 0.38
N VAL A 120 10.99 6.02 -0.39
CA VAL A 120 11.64 4.71 -0.35
C VAL A 120 13.10 4.81 -0.81
N ASN A 121 13.36 5.55 -1.88
CA ASN A 121 14.72 5.70 -2.41
C ASN A 121 15.66 6.42 -1.43
N LYS A 122 15.14 7.33 -0.60
CA LYS A 122 15.91 7.96 0.47
C LYS A 122 16.25 6.98 1.59
N LYS A 123 15.33 6.07 1.92
CA LYS A 123 15.55 5.08 2.98
C LYS A 123 16.46 3.94 2.52
N TRP A 124 16.19 3.41 1.35
CA TRP A 124 16.94 2.32 0.75
C TRP A 124 17.30 2.71 -0.67
N LYS A 125 18.55 2.83 -0.97
CA LYS A 125 19.00 3.15 -2.33
C LYS A 125 18.47 2.08 -3.28
N VAL A 126 17.49 2.45 -4.12
CA VAL A 126 16.75 1.51 -4.98
C VAL A 126 17.57 1.13 -6.21
N ASP A 127 17.70 -0.18 -6.43
CA ASP A 127 18.22 -0.70 -7.69
C ASP A 127 17.10 -0.67 -8.74
N LYS A 128 17.08 0.37 -9.56
CA LYS A 128 16.01 0.61 -10.52
C LYS A 128 15.93 -0.44 -11.62
N LYS A 129 17.06 -1.11 -11.93
CA LYS A 129 17.09 -2.16 -12.97
C LYS A 129 16.47 -3.46 -12.49
N LYS A 130 16.55 -3.74 -11.19
CA LYS A 130 16.08 -4.99 -10.58
C LYS A 130 14.79 -4.84 -9.81
N SER A 131 14.30 -3.61 -9.62
CA SER A 131 13.05 -3.32 -8.92
C SER A 131 11.89 -3.20 -9.89
N PHE A 132 10.67 -3.41 -9.37
CA PHE A 132 9.46 -3.35 -10.21
C PHE A 132 8.26 -2.88 -9.39
N MET A 133 7.19 -2.55 -10.10
CA MET A 133 5.89 -2.15 -9.54
C MET A 133 4.77 -3.01 -10.12
N ILE A 134 3.90 -3.50 -9.25
CA ILE A 134 2.65 -4.17 -9.61
C ILE A 134 1.47 -3.39 -9.06
#